data_a685ede50979e3345ddde752066e5c73
#
_entry.id   a685ede50979e3345ddde752066e5c73
#
_cell.length_a   1.000
_cell.length_b   1.000
_cell.length_c   1.000
_cell.angle_alpha   90.00
_cell.angle_beta   90.00
_cell.angle_gamma   90.00
#
_symmetry.space_group_name_H-M   'P 1'
#
loop_
_entity.id
_entity.type
_entity.pdbx_description
1 polymer ?
#
loop_
_entity_poly.entity_id
_entity_poly.type
_entity_poly.pdbx_seq_one_letter_code
_entity_poly.pdbx_strand_id
1 'polypeptide(L)'
;MPLVILTGASGAGKTTIAEAIQRLHGQEIDVFYKDRIGVPPVEEMIKQFGSVEGWQRAATFEWMARLSPLVAQGRSVLFEGQSRFAFLVEAAERAGIMPYACILIYCDDETRTRRLSIDRGQPDLASADMMNWASFLRNEASAYGCEILDTSNLTMEKQGIELVLRVLRQQHV
;
A
#
# COMPACT_ATOMS: atom_id res chain seq x y z
N MET A 1 -12.79 4.03 -11.51
CA MET A 1 -11.39 4.50 -11.43
C MET A 1 -10.46 3.35 -11.61
N PRO A 2 -9.45 3.53 -12.39
CA PRO A 2 -8.63 2.37 -12.67
C PRO A 2 -7.58 2.07 -11.59
N LEU A 3 -7.26 2.97 -10.64
CA LEU A 3 -6.21 2.72 -9.65
C LEU A 3 -6.72 2.79 -8.21
N VAL A 4 -6.53 1.70 -7.45
CA VAL A 4 -6.61 1.66 -5.99
C VAL A 4 -5.24 1.36 -5.41
N ILE A 5 -4.83 2.14 -4.42
CA ILE A 5 -3.56 1.99 -3.71
C ILE A 5 -3.83 1.48 -2.30
N LEU A 6 -3.24 0.35 -1.93
CA LEU A 6 -3.22 -0.15 -0.56
C LEU A 6 -1.87 0.21 0.08
N THR A 7 -1.88 1.11 1.05
CA THR A 7 -0.69 1.43 1.85
C THR A 7 -0.89 1.08 3.32
N GLY A 8 0.17 1.13 4.11
CA GLY A 8 0.16 0.81 5.54
C GLY A 8 1.46 0.17 5.99
N ALA A 9 1.72 0.13 7.28
CA ALA A 9 2.92 -0.46 7.86
C ALA A 9 2.96 -1.99 7.72
N SER A 10 4.12 -2.59 7.93
CA SER A 10 4.27 -4.04 7.97
C SER A 10 3.34 -4.67 9.03
N GLY A 11 2.85 -5.88 8.78
CA GLY A 11 1.91 -6.58 9.66
C GLY A 11 0.45 -6.12 9.57
N ALA A 12 0.13 -5.07 8.81
CA ALA A 12 -1.25 -4.57 8.68
C ALA A 12 -2.19 -5.48 7.85
N GLY A 13 -1.65 -6.36 6.99
CA GLY A 13 -2.46 -7.27 6.17
C GLY A 13 -2.67 -6.85 4.71
N LYS A 14 -1.96 -5.83 4.23
CA LYS A 14 -2.02 -5.36 2.83
C LYS A 14 -1.83 -6.48 1.81
N THR A 15 -0.74 -7.23 1.96
CA THR A 15 -0.36 -8.31 1.04
C THR A 15 -1.40 -9.43 1.04
N THR A 16 -1.95 -9.78 2.20
CA THR A 16 -3.03 -10.77 2.33
C THR A 16 -4.26 -10.38 1.51
N ILE A 17 -4.66 -9.10 1.58
CA ILE A 17 -5.79 -8.57 0.80
C ILE A 17 -5.46 -8.57 -0.69
N ALA A 18 -4.26 -8.09 -1.07
CA ALA A 18 -3.83 -8.00 -2.46
C ALA A 18 -3.73 -9.40 -3.13
N GLU A 19 -3.18 -10.40 -2.42
CA GLU A 19 -3.10 -11.79 -2.89
C GLU A 19 -4.49 -12.43 -3.03
N ALA A 20 -5.40 -12.15 -2.11
CA ALA A 20 -6.77 -12.65 -2.20
C ALA A 20 -7.50 -12.04 -3.42
N ILE A 21 -7.31 -10.74 -3.70
CA ILE A 21 -7.86 -10.10 -4.92
C ILE A 21 -7.21 -10.70 -6.17
N GLN A 22 -5.90 -10.89 -6.19
CA GLN A 22 -5.21 -11.52 -7.32
C GLN A 22 -5.73 -12.93 -7.61
N ARG A 23 -5.97 -13.72 -6.55
CA ARG A 23 -6.50 -15.09 -6.67
C ARG A 23 -7.93 -15.11 -7.20
N LEU A 24 -8.81 -14.21 -6.73
CA LEU A 24 -10.24 -14.24 -7.01
C LEU A 24 -10.65 -13.38 -8.21
N HIS A 25 -9.92 -12.32 -8.49
CA HIS A 25 -10.27 -11.29 -9.47
C HIS A 25 -9.11 -10.92 -10.41
N GLY A 26 -8.04 -11.71 -10.45
CA GLY A 26 -6.83 -11.41 -11.23
C GLY A 26 -7.02 -11.42 -12.75
N GLN A 27 -8.19 -11.86 -13.26
CA GLN A 27 -8.55 -11.72 -14.68
C GLN A 27 -9.12 -10.32 -15.01
N GLU A 28 -9.64 -9.62 -14.00
CA GLU A 28 -10.29 -8.31 -14.13
C GLU A 28 -9.44 -7.18 -13.55
N ILE A 29 -8.60 -7.50 -12.55
CA ILE A 29 -7.81 -6.55 -11.78
C ILE A 29 -6.33 -6.92 -11.85
N ASP A 30 -5.50 -6.03 -12.35
CA ASP A 30 -4.05 -6.17 -12.33
C ASP A 30 -3.51 -5.82 -10.94
N VAL A 31 -2.83 -6.74 -10.28
CA VAL A 31 -2.28 -6.54 -8.94
C VAL A 31 -0.77 -6.39 -9.00
N PHE A 32 -0.27 -5.29 -8.44
CA PHE A 32 1.16 -4.97 -8.37
C PHE A 32 1.61 -4.77 -6.92
N TYR A 33 2.83 -5.22 -6.65
CA TYR A 33 3.46 -5.16 -5.33
C TYR A 33 4.71 -4.30 -5.40
N LYS A 34 4.79 -3.27 -4.58
CA LYS A 34 5.91 -2.32 -4.57
C LYS A 34 7.26 -3.01 -4.39
N ASP A 35 7.32 -3.95 -3.46
CA ASP A 35 8.57 -4.62 -3.09
C ASP A 35 9.13 -5.51 -4.20
N ARG A 36 8.33 -5.83 -5.22
CA ARG A 36 8.79 -6.56 -6.42
C ARG A 36 9.74 -5.77 -7.33
N ILE A 37 9.88 -4.48 -7.11
CA ILE A 37 10.93 -3.68 -7.80
C ILE A 37 12.33 -4.00 -7.26
N GLY A 38 12.41 -4.68 -6.13
CA GLY A 38 13.61 -4.93 -5.37
C GLY A 38 13.79 -3.91 -4.23
N VAL A 39 14.10 -4.41 -3.05
CA VAL A 39 14.37 -3.58 -1.87
C VAL A 39 15.88 -3.65 -1.59
N PRO A 40 16.64 -2.59 -1.89
CA PRO A 40 18.08 -2.59 -1.64
C PRO A 40 18.41 -2.63 -0.14
N PRO A 41 19.61 -3.03 0.24
CA PRO A 41 20.12 -2.81 1.60
C PRO A 41 20.10 -1.33 1.99
N VAL A 42 19.92 -1.04 3.27
CA VAL A 42 19.82 0.35 3.78
C VAL A 42 21.04 1.20 3.38
N GLU A 43 22.23 0.62 3.42
CA GLU A 43 23.47 1.29 3.02
C GLU A 43 23.45 1.75 1.56
N GLU A 44 22.89 0.92 0.69
CA GLU A 44 22.74 1.25 -0.73
C GLU A 44 21.66 2.31 -0.96
N MET A 45 20.55 2.25 -0.21
CA MET A 45 19.54 3.32 -0.22
C MET A 45 20.13 4.68 0.16
N ILE A 46 20.92 4.73 1.24
CA ILE A 46 21.58 5.95 1.68
C ILE A 46 22.56 6.45 0.61
N LYS A 47 23.37 5.54 0.05
CA LYS A 47 24.36 5.89 -0.98
C LYS A 47 23.75 6.44 -2.26
N GLN A 48 22.66 5.84 -2.74
CA GLN A 48 22.07 6.20 -4.04
C GLN A 48 21.00 7.29 -3.94
N PHE A 49 20.25 7.32 -2.83
CA PHE A 49 19.07 8.16 -2.67
C PHE A 49 19.16 9.14 -1.49
N GLY A 50 20.30 9.15 -0.77
CA GLY A 50 20.54 10.00 0.38
C GLY A 50 19.89 9.51 1.69
N SER A 51 18.86 8.65 1.60
CA SER A 51 18.15 8.10 2.77
C SER A 51 17.22 6.95 2.37
N VAL A 52 16.72 6.19 3.34
CA VAL A 52 15.65 5.20 3.16
C VAL A 52 14.38 5.87 2.63
N GLU A 53 14.06 7.06 3.12
CA GLU A 53 12.91 7.85 2.66
C GLU A 53 13.09 8.30 1.20
N GLY A 54 14.30 8.72 0.82
CA GLY A 54 14.63 9.07 -0.57
C GLY A 54 14.43 7.89 -1.53
N TRP A 55 14.86 6.70 -1.13
CA TRP A 55 14.59 5.48 -1.89
C TRP A 55 13.08 5.20 -1.97
N GLN A 56 12.37 5.28 -0.86
CA GLN A 56 10.91 5.04 -0.84
C GLN A 56 10.19 5.98 -1.80
N ARG A 57 10.59 7.26 -1.82
CA ARG A 57 10.04 8.26 -2.74
C ARG A 57 10.35 7.88 -4.20
N ALA A 58 11.61 7.61 -4.53
CA ALA A 58 12.03 7.25 -5.89
C ALA A 58 11.30 6.00 -6.40
N ALA A 59 11.22 4.94 -5.59
CA ALA A 59 10.49 3.71 -5.93
C ALA A 59 8.99 3.96 -6.14
N THR A 60 8.39 4.88 -5.36
CA THR A 60 6.98 5.25 -5.54
C THR A 60 6.76 5.96 -6.88
N PHE A 61 7.65 6.86 -7.26
CA PHE A 61 7.60 7.56 -8.55
C PHE A 61 7.77 6.60 -9.73
N GLU A 62 8.73 5.69 -9.63
CA GLU A 62 8.95 4.68 -10.66
C GLU A 62 7.72 3.79 -10.86
N TRP A 63 7.09 3.35 -9.77
CA TRP A 63 5.87 2.57 -9.85
C TRP A 63 4.72 3.34 -10.51
N MET A 64 4.47 4.59 -10.11
CA MET A 64 3.39 5.37 -10.73
C MET A 64 3.65 5.59 -12.23
N ALA A 65 4.89 5.80 -12.65
CA ALA A 65 5.24 5.89 -14.07
C ALA A 65 4.97 4.58 -14.82
N ARG A 66 5.24 3.41 -14.20
CA ARG A 66 4.95 2.09 -14.80
C ARG A 66 3.45 1.80 -14.88
N LEU A 67 2.67 2.26 -13.91
CA LEU A 67 1.22 2.02 -13.85
C LEU A 67 0.42 2.96 -14.75
N SER A 68 0.94 4.16 -15.04
CA SER A 68 0.26 5.18 -15.83
C SER A 68 -0.26 4.67 -17.19
N PRO A 69 0.50 3.92 -18.02
CA PRO A 69 -0.02 3.40 -19.27
C PRO A 69 -1.19 2.43 -19.11
N LEU A 70 -1.21 1.62 -18.06
CA LEU A 70 -2.30 0.67 -17.77
C LEU A 70 -3.57 1.40 -17.38
N VAL A 71 -3.41 2.39 -16.51
CA VAL A 71 -4.49 3.27 -16.06
C VAL A 71 -5.07 4.04 -17.25
N ALA A 72 -4.25 4.57 -18.14
CA ALA A 72 -4.68 5.28 -19.34
C ALA A 72 -5.46 4.39 -20.33
N GLN A 73 -5.18 3.07 -20.32
CA GLN A 73 -5.93 2.06 -21.09
C GLN A 73 -7.25 1.65 -20.42
N GLY A 74 -7.60 2.24 -19.28
CA GLY A 74 -8.83 1.90 -18.54
C GLY A 74 -8.77 0.59 -17.76
N ARG A 75 -7.57 0.02 -17.56
CA ARG A 75 -7.41 -1.21 -16.77
C ARG A 75 -7.64 -0.93 -15.28
N SER A 76 -8.29 -1.87 -14.61
CA SER A 76 -8.43 -1.83 -13.15
C SER A 76 -7.13 -2.29 -12.50
N VAL A 77 -6.50 -1.42 -11.72
CA VAL A 77 -5.18 -1.67 -11.10
C VAL A 77 -5.30 -1.59 -9.59
N LEU A 78 -4.75 -2.59 -8.91
CA LEU A 78 -4.48 -2.58 -7.46
C LEU A 78 -2.98 -2.52 -7.26
N PHE A 79 -2.51 -1.47 -6.58
CA PHE A 79 -1.10 -1.32 -6.20
C PHE A 79 -0.93 -1.44 -4.69
N GLU A 80 -0.15 -2.41 -4.25
CA GLU A 80 0.15 -2.66 -2.84
C GLU A 80 1.57 -2.26 -2.51
N GLY A 81 1.74 -1.48 -1.43
CA GLY A 81 3.07 -1.17 -0.93
C GLY A 81 3.09 -0.14 0.18
N GLN A 82 4.12 -0.21 1.01
CA GLN A 82 4.35 0.75 2.07
C GLN A 82 4.90 2.06 1.48
N SER A 83 4.14 3.14 1.61
CA SER A 83 4.54 4.47 1.15
C SER A 83 3.85 5.57 1.93
N ARG A 84 4.52 6.72 2.08
CA ARG A 84 3.89 7.95 2.59
C ARG A 84 2.85 8.45 1.62
N PHE A 85 1.77 9.01 2.15
CA PHE A 85 0.71 9.60 1.32
C PHE A 85 1.22 10.78 0.49
N ALA A 86 2.09 11.61 1.06
CA ALA A 86 2.70 12.72 0.33
C ALA A 86 3.43 12.25 -0.95
N PHE A 87 4.14 11.12 -0.91
CA PHE A 87 4.82 10.58 -2.08
C PHE A 87 3.85 9.98 -3.10
N LEU A 88 2.78 9.35 -2.63
CA LEU A 88 1.74 8.79 -3.50
C LEU A 88 1.02 9.89 -4.27
N VAL A 89 0.65 10.97 -3.59
CA VAL A 89 0.00 12.14 -4.22
C VAL A 89 0.90 12.74 -5.28
N GLU A 90 2.14 13.11 -4.92
CA GLU A 90 3.09 13.74 -5.84
C GLU A 90 3.40 12.83 -7.04
N ALA A 91 3.59 11.53 -6.81
CA ALA A 91 3.92 10.60 -7.88
C ALA A 91 2.74 10.36 -8.82
N ALA A 92 1.51 10.25 -8.30
CA ALA A 92 0.30 10.11 -9.10
C ALA A 92 0.05 11.34 -9.99
N GLU A 93 0.19 12.56 -9.43
CA GLU A 93 0.08 13.81 -10.17
C GLU A 93 1.09 13.87 -11.32
N ARG A 94 2.37 13.58 -11.05
CA ARG A 94 3.42 13.57 -12.06
C ARG A 94 3.21 12.53 -13.17
N ALA A 95 2.63 11.38 -12.80
CA ALA A 95 2.32 10.31 -13.75
C ALA A 95 1.01 10.55 -14.52
N GLY A 96 0.27 11.63 -14.23
CA GLY A 96 -1.02 11.93 -14.85
C GLY A 96 -2.12 10.95 -14.44
N ILE A 97 -1.98 10.30 -13.27
CA ILE A 97 -2.95 9.35 -12.73
C ILE A 97 -3.93 10.09 -11.84
N MET A 98 -5.03 10.54 -12.42
CA MET A 98 -6.12 11.18 -11.66
C MET A 98 -7.46 10.86 -12.33
N PRO A 99 -8.47 10.53 -11.55
CA PRO A 99 -8.52 10.29 -10.11
C PRO A 99 -8.02 8.89 -9.72
N TYR A 100 -7.58 8.71 -8.48
CA TYR A 100 -7.25 7.40 -7.87
C TYR A 100 -7.80 7.32 -6.45
N ALA A 101 -7.88 6.12 -5.87
CA ALA A 101 -8.22 5.95 -4.46
C ALA A 101 -7.04 5.39 -3.68
N CYS A 102 -6.88 5.87 -2.44
CA CYS A 102 -5.88 5.37 -1.52
C CYS A 102 -6.57 4.87 -0.24
N ILE A 103 -6.23 3.65 0.17
CA ILE A 103 -6.77 3.00 1.36
C ILE A 103 -5.61 2.67 2.28
N LEU A 104 -5.67 3.16 3.51
CA LEU A 104 -4.75 2.72 4.56
C LEU A 104 -5.25 1.41 5.17
N ILE A 105 -4.43 0.38 5.11
CA ILE A 105 -4.64 -0.83 5.88
C ILE A 105 -3.91 -0.66 7.21
N TYR A 106 -4.67 -0.73 8.30
CA TYR A 106 -4.19 -0.50 9.66
C TYR A 106 -4.53 -1.69 10.56
N CYS A 107 -3.76 -1.89 11.60
CA CYS A 107 -4.12 -2.70 12.77
C CYS A 107 -3.46 -2.10 14.02
N ASP A 108 -4.01 -2.42 15.20
CA ASP A 108 -3.40 -2.03 16.47
C ASP A 108 -2.02 -2.68 16.70
N ASP A 109 -1.29 -2.17 17.68
CA ASP A 109 0.08 -2.58 17.94
C ASP A 109 0.17 -4.03 18.48
N GLU A 110 -0.83 -4.48 19.24
CA GLU A 110 -0.90 -5.85 19.75
C GLU A 110 -1.07 -6.85 18.60
N THR A 111 -2.02 -6.59 17.73
CA THR A 111 -2.27 -7.39 16.52
C THR A 111 -1.05 -7.39 15.59
N ARG A 112 -0.41 -6.23 15.40
CA ARG A 112 0.81 -6.10 14.60
C ARG A 112 1.96 -6.91 15.17
N THR A 113 2.21 -6.78 16.46
CA THR A 113 3.27 -7.51 17.17
C THR A 113 3.06 -9.01 17.00
N ARG A 114 1.85 -9.52 17.24
CA ARG A 114 1.52 -10.94 17.06
C ARG A 114 1.77 -11.39 15.62
N ARG A 115 1.27 -10.65 14.62
CA ARG A 115 1.42 -11.00 13.20
C ARG A 115 2.88 -11.00 12.75
N LEU A 116 3.67 -10.04 13.20
CA LEU A 116 5.09 -9.96 12.83
C LEU A 116 5.90 -11.04 13.55
N SER A 117 5.71 -11.20 14.87
CA SER A 117 6.54 -12.10 15.67
C SER A 117 6.13 -13.57 15.53
N ILE A 118 4.83 -13.88 15.50
CA ILE A 118 4.33 -15.25 15.47
C ILE A 118 4.03 -15.72 14.07
N ASP A 119 3.17 -14.99 13.34
CA ASP A 119 2.66 -15.47 12.06
C ASP A 119 3.74 -15.40 10.94
N ARG A 120 4.64 -14.40 10.99
CA ARG A 120 5.72 -14.20 10.02
C ARG A 120 7.10 -14.65 10.50
N GLY A 121 7.29 -14.86 11.80
CA GLY A 121 8.62 -15.17 12.36
C GLY A 121 9.62 -14.04 12.21
N GLN A 122 9.19 -12.79 12.22
CA GLN A 122 9.99 -11.57 12.06
C GLN A 122 9.87 -10.64 13.28
N PRO A 123 10.25 -11.10 14.50
CA PRO A 123 10.08 -10.31 15.72
C PRO A 123 10.84 -8.98 15.70
N ASP A 124 11.95 -8.89 14.98
CA ASP A 124 12.76 -7.66 14.87
C ASP A 124 11.97 -6.51 14.20
N LEU A 125 10.96 -6.83 13.39
CA LEU A 125 10.08 -5.83 12.79
C LEU A 125 8.99 -5.34 13.75
N ALA A 126 8.74 -6.03 14.87
CA ALA A 126 7.79 -5.61 15.90
C ALA A 126 8.43 -4.58 16.87
N SER A 127 9.05 -3.56 16.32
CA SER A 127 9.79 -2.52 17.04
C SER A 127 8.96 -1.28 17.32
N ALA A 128 9.42 -0.44 18.27
CA ALA A 128 8.82 0.87 18.53
C ALA A 128 8.80 1.75 17.27
N ASP A 129 9.83 1.68 16.43
CA ASP A 129 9.90 2.43 15.18
C ASP A 129 8.79 2.01 14.20
N MET A 130 8.48 0.72 14.14
CA MET A 130 7.37 0.21 13.31
C MET A 130 6.02 0.71 13.83
N MET A 131 5.82 0.77 15.16
CA MET A 131 4.58 1.29 15.76
C MET A 131 4.44 2.80 15.53
N ASN A 132 5.53 3.55 15.70
CA ASN A 132 5.58 4.98 15.39
C ASN A 132 5.28 5.23 13.90
N TRP A 133 5.86 4.42 13.02
CA TRP A 133 5.60 4.50 11.59
C TRP A 133 4.12 4.22 11.24
N ALA A 134 3.51 3.22 11.86
CA ALA A 134 2.10 2.92 11.67
C ALA A 134 1.19 4.08 12.13
N SER A 135 1.50 4.67 13.28
CA SER A 135 0.78 5.85 13.81
C SER A 135 0.96 7.06 12.89
N PHE A 136 2.18 7.29 12.38
CA PHE A 136 2.45 8.35 11.42
C PHE A 136 1.60 8.19 10.15
N LEU A 137 1.57 7.01 9.55
CA LEU A 137 0.77 6.72 8.35
C LEU A 137 -0.74 6.90 8.61
N ARG A 138 -1.23 6.54 9.80
CA ARG A 138 -2.63 6.74 10.18
C ARG A 138 -2.98 8.22 10.25
N ASN A 139 -2.11 9.04 10.81
CA ASN A 139 -2.30 10.49 10.87
C ASN A 139 -2.25 11.12 9.47
N GLU A 140 -1.29 10.70 8.62
CA GLU A 140 -1.25 11.15 7.22
C GLU A 140 -2.54 10.75 6.48
N ALA A 141 -3.01 9.51 6.58
CA ALA A 141 -4.24 9.06 5.94
C ALA A 141 -5.44 9.93 6.32
N SER A 142 -5.58 10.25 7.61
CA SER A 142 -6.63 11.14 8.10
C SER A 142 -6.51 12.55 7.52
N ALA A 143 -5.29 13.09 7.45
CA ALA A 143 -5.04 14.42 6.90
C ALA A 143 -5.36 14.52 5.40
N TYR A 144 -5.13 13.45 4.65
CA TYR A 144 -5.46 13.35 3.22
C TYR A 144 -6.89 12.86 2.94
N GLY A 145 -7.70 12.62 3.97
CA GLY A 145 -9.08 12.14 3.81
C GLY A 145 -9.18 10.74 3.19
N CYS A 146 -8.14 9.91 3.35
CA CYS A 146 -8.10 8.55 2.81
C CYS A 146 -8.93 7.59 3.66
N GLU A 147 -9.53 6.59 3.04
CA GLU A 147 -10.25 5.53 3.74
C GLU A 147 -9.28 4.68 4.57
N ILE A 148 -9.65 4.35 5.80
CA ILE A 148 -8.85 3.53 6.72
C ILE A 148 -9.62 2.25 6.99
N LEU A 149 -9.03 1.10 6.64
CA LEU A 149 -9.51 -0.22 7.03
C LEU A 149 -8.72 -0.73 8.23
N ASP A 150 -9.36 -0.77 9.39
CA ASP A 150 -8.80 -1.39 10.58
C ASP A 150 -9.02 -2.90 10.55
N THR A 151 -7.93 -3.65 10.54
CA THR A 151 -7.91 -5.11 10.44
C THR A 151 -7.66 -5.81 11.78
N SER A 152 -7.68 -5.10 12.90
CA SER A 152 -7.35 -5.66 14.23
C SER A 152 -8.27 -6.81 14.60
N ASN A 153 -9.57 -6.69 14.32
CA ASN A 153 -10.63 -7.62 14.74
C ASN A 153 -11.35 -8.28 13.55
N LEU A 154 -10.77 -8.28 12.34
CA LEU A 154 -11.49 -8.65 11.14
C LEU A 154 -11.00 -9.94 10.50
N THR A 155 -11.91 -10.63 9.81
CA THR A 155 -11.62 -11.52 8.70
C THR A 155 -11.10 -10.64 7.53
N MET A 156 -9.80 -10.31 7.55
CA MET A 156 -9.12 -9.35 6.69
C MET A 156 -9.44 -9.54 5.21
N GLU A 157 -9.45 -10.78 4.75
CA GLU A 157 -9.65 -11.06 3.33
C GLU A 157 -11.01 -10.56 2.86
N LYS A 158 -12.08 -10.96 3.53
CA LYS A 158 -13.46 -10.66 3.06
C LYS A 158 -13.72 -9.16 3.01
N GLN A 159 -13.46 -8.45 4.10
CA GLN A 159 -13.75 -7.01 4.18
C GLN A 159 -12.79 -6.18 3.33
N GLY A 160 -11.52 -6.59 3.23
CA GLY A 160 -10.56 -5.95 2.35
C GLY A 160 -10.94 -6.08 0.87
N ILE A 161 -11.36 -7.27 0.46
CA ILE A 161 -11.83 -7.51 -0.91
C ILE A 161 -13.08 -6.68 -1.20
N GLU A 162 -14.09 -6.74 -0.33
CA GLU A 162 -15.33 -5.98 -0.49
C GLU A 162 -15.07 -4.48 -0.60
N LEU A 163 -14.16 -3.94 0.21
CA LEU A 163 -13.77 -2.54 0.18
C LEU A 163 -13.12 -2.16 -1.14
N VAL A 164 -12.09 -2.90 -1.57
CA VAL A 164 -11.37 -2.61 -2.83
C VAL A 164 -12.31 -2.71 -4.03
N LEU A 165 -13.15 -3.75 -4.11
CA LEU A 165 -14.12 -3.91 -5.20
C LEU A 165 -15.15 -2.79 -5.21
N ARG A 166 -15.64 -2.36 -4.03
CA ARG A 166 -16.53 -1.22 -3.91
C ARG A 166 -15.89 0.04 -4.47
N VAL A 167 -14.66 0.34 -4.07
CA VAL A 167 -13.93 1.53 -4.51
C VAL A 167 -13.65 1.49 -6.02
N LEU A 168 -13.26 0.35 -6.58
CA LEU A 168 -13.08 0.19 -8.02
C LEU A 168 -14.38 0.41 -8.81
N ARG A 169 -15.53 -0.05 -8.29
CA ARG A 169 -16.85 0.05 -8.95
C ARG A 169 -17.47 1.45 -8.86
N GLN A 170 -17.29 2.16 -7.77
CA GLN A 170 -17.87 3.50 -7.54
C GLN A 170 -17.40 4.56 -8.55
N GLN A 171 -16.46 4.23 -9.41
CA GLN A 171 -15.80 5.16 -10.29
C GLN A 171 -16.07 4.92 -11.79
N HIS A 172 -17.01 4.04 -12.07
CA HIS A 172 -17.56 3.82 -13.41
C HIS A 172 -18.92 4.53 -13.64
N VAL A 173 -19.29 5.49 -12.76
CA VAL A 173 -20.52 6.31 -12.91
C VAL A 173 -20.16 7.74 -13.25
#